data_c8a101bb39618b9335fd3e53b80457b3
#
_entry.id   c8a101bb39618b9335fd3e53b80457b3
#
_cell.length_a   1.000
_cell.length_b   1.000
_cell.length_c   1.000
_cell.angle_alpha   90.00
_cell.angle_beta   90.00
_cell.angle_gamma   90.00
#
_symmetry.space_group_name_H-M   'P 1'
#
loop_
_entity.id
_entity.type
_entity.pdbx_description
1 polymer ?
#
loop_
_entity_poly.entity_id
_entity_poly.type
_entity_poly.pdbx_seq_one_letter_code
_entity_poly.pdbx_strand_id
1 'polypeptide(L)'
;MLQPRKLIEVAMPIKEVSAESVRDKSIRHGYISTLHLWWARRPLPVCRAVVFASLVPDPLDENCPKAFRDAVQQLTGSAFALESGQSMLDWYKPYDDIPYTAAVDKMDDNLRNRLLMFIGKFSPKFIENEKLGRATPAKDQLSDASLIKWDNKNNEQIIGMARRLIWVAHNSVKDPSKGAGELLTDFNTHYMAISVAETFES
;
A
#
# COMPACT_ATOMS: atom_id res chain seq x y z
N MET A 1 26.04 -0.83 -11.05
CA MET A 1 25.04 -1.72 -10.42
C MET A 1 23.82 -1.77 -11.32
N LEU A 2 23.25 -2.95 -11.54
CA LEU A 2 21.97 -3.08 -12.21
C LEU A 2 20.89 -2.49 -11.31
N GLN A 3 19.95 -1.72 -11.90
CA GLN A 3 18.82 -1.21 -11.13
C GLN A 3 17.86 -2.35 -10.80
N PRO A 4 17.34 -2.43 -9.57
CA PRO A 4 16.35 -3.44 -9.20
C PRO A 4 15.06 -3.21 -9.98
N ARG A 5 14.37 -4.28 -10.34
CA ARG A 5 13.01 -4.18 -10.91
C ARG A 5 12.09 -3.49 -9.94
N LYS A 6 11.15 -2.72 -10.49
CA LYS A 6 10.11 -2.09 -9.70
C LYS A 6 9.00 -3.08 -9.35
N LEU A 7 8.30 -2.85 -8.24
CA LEU A 7 7.22 -3.72 -7.83
C LEU A 7 6.14 -3.85 -8.90
N ILE A 8 5.80 -2.76 -9.60
CA ILE A 8 4.81 -2.73 -10.68
C ILE A 8 5.16 -3.64 -11.86
N GLU A 9 6.45 -3.90 -12.11
CA GLU A 9 6.91 -4.78 -13.19
C GLU A 9 6.71 -6.25 -12.87
N VAL A 10 6.49 -6.57 -11.61
CA VAL A 10 6.42 -7.95 -11.12
C VAL A 10 5.02 -8.34 -10.71
N ALA A 11 4.35 -7.53 -9.91
CA ALA A 11 3.04 -7.87 -9.37
C ALA A 11 2.24 -6.61 -8.95
N MET A 12 0.89 -6.72 -9.05
CA MET A 12 -0.05 -5.69 -8.58
C MET A 12 -1.33 -6.36 -8.06
N PRO A 13 -1.94 -5.86 -6.97
CA PRO A 13 -3.21 -6.36 -6.45
C PRO A 13 -4.39 -5.79 -7.26
N ILE A 14 -4.52 -6.24 -8.53
CA ILE A 14 -5.43 -5.63 -9.53
C ILE A 14 -6.89 -5.71 -9.11
N LYS A 15 -7.30 -6.77 -8.41
CA LYS A 15 -8.71 -6.95 -8.02
C LYS A 15 -9.11 -6.01 -6.89
N GLU A 16 -8.26 -5.88 -5.90
CA GLU A 16 -8.43 -4.94 -4.80
C GLU A 16 -8.47 -3.50 -5.35
N VAL A 17 -7.54 -3.16 -6.24
CA VAL A 17 -7.51 -1.86 -6.92
C VAL A 17 -8.78 -1.63 -7.74
N SER A 18 -9.28 -2.65 -8.44
CA SER A 18 -10.50 -2.56 -9.23
C SER A 18 -11.74 -2.38 -8.35
N ALA A 19 -11.84 -3.14 -7.26
CA ALA A 19 -12.97 -3.07 -6.33
C ALA A 19 -13.09 -1.65 -5.72
N GLU A 20 -11.99 -1.09 -5.21
CA GLU A 20 -11.99 0.26 -4.65
C GLU A 20 -12.20 1.33 -5.72
N SER A 21 -11.74 1.11 -6.95
CA SER A 21 -11.97 2.03 -8.06
C SER A 21 -13.44 2.11 -8.47
N VAL A 22 -14.17 1.01 -8.40
CA VAL A 22 -15.62 0.99 -8.61
C VAL A 22 -16.32 1.79 -7.50
N ARG A 23 -15.91 1.61 -6.24
CA ARG A 23 -16.42 2.38 -5.11
C ARG A 23 -16.14 3.88 -5.29
N ASP A 24 -14.91 4.28 -5.62
CA ASP A 24 -14.51 5.68 -5.83
C ASP A 24 -15.39 6.36 -6.88
N LYS A 25 -15.68 5.67 -7.99
CA LYS A 25 -16.58 6.18 -9.02
C LYS A 25 -18.02 6.40 -8.54
N SER A 26 -18.46 5.69 -7.52
CA SER A 26 -19.81 5.80 -6.94
C SER A 26 -19.94 6.94 -5.92
N ILE A 27 -18.84 7.45 -5.38
CA ILE A 27 -18.82 8.55 -4.41
C ILE A 27 -19.13 9.87 -5.12
N ARG A 28 -20.29 10.45 -4.84
CA ARG A 28 -20.80 11.63 -5.56
C ARG A 28 -20.89 12.91 -4.72
N HIS A 29 -20.66 12.88 -3.42
CA HIS A 29 -20.92 14.02 -2.55
C HIS A 29 -19.71 14.95 -2.37
N GLY A 30 -19.92 16.23 -2.73
CA GLY A 30 -19.07 17.34 -2.28
C GLY A 30 -17.71 17.50 -2.94
N TYR A 31 -17.41 16.81 -4.04
CA TYR A 31 -16.12 16.89 -4.71
C TYR A 31 -16.19 17.62 -6.05
N ILE A 32 -15.16 18.41 -6.35
CA ILE A 32 -14.98 19.12 -7.65
C ILE A 32 -15.17 18.16 -8.84
N SER A 33 -14.78 16.92 -8.67
CA SER A 33 -14.94 15.87 -9.67
C SER A 33 -16.38 15.53 -10.01
N THR A 34 -17.39 15.94 -9.24
CA THR A 34 -18.81 15.81 -9.59
C THR A 34 -19.29 16.91 -10.53
N LEU A 35 -18.58 18.03 -10.61
CA LEU A 35 -18.89 19.16 -11.48
C LEU A 35 -18.42 18.94 -12.93
N HIS A 36 -17.46 18.06 -13.15
CA HIS A 36 -16.88 17.76 -14.47
C HIS A 36 -17.06 16.29 -14.85
N LEU A 37 -18.31 15.85 -14.95
CA LEU A 37 -18.68 14.46 -15.29
C LEU A 37 -18.20 14.01 -16.69
N TRP A 38 -17.90 14.93 -17.58
CA TRP A 38 -17.42 14.67 -18.94
C TRP A 38 -15.90 14.42 -19.02
N TRP A 39 -15.14 14.72 -17.95
CA TRP A 39 -13.71 14.45 -17.92
C TRP A 39 -13.48 13.00 -17.45
N ALA A 40 -12.66 12.24 -18.21
CA ALA A 40 -12.29 10.88 -17.85
C ALA A 40 -11.60 10.85 -16.48
N ARG A 41 -12.34 10.48 -15.47
CA ARG A 41 -11.80 10.33 -14.10
C ARG A 41 -10.87 9.14 -14.05
N ARG A 42 -9.66 9.38 -13.59
CA ARG A 42 -8.79 8.30 -13.14
C ARG A 42 -9.04 8.09 -11.65
N PRO A 43 -9.51 6.91 -11.24
CA PRO A 43 -9.77 6.64 -9.84
C PRO A 43 -8.52 6.84 -8.99
N LEU A 44 -8.67 7.50 -7.83
CA LEU A 44 -7.57 7.73 -6.89
C LEU A 44 -6.87 6.42 -6.44
N PRO A 45 -7.59 5.32 -6.19
CA PRO A 45 -6.98 4.03 -5.88
C PRO A 45 -5.96 3.55 -6.91
N VAL A 46 -6.30 3.66 -8.21
CA VAL A 46 -5.38 3.29 -9.30
C VAL A 46 -4.13 4.17 -9.28
N CYS A 47 -4.32 5.49 -9.15
CA CYS A 47 -3.18 6.42 -9.11
C CYS A 47 -2.24 6.11 -7.94
N ARG A 48 -2.77 5.86 -6.75
CA ARG A 48 -1.96 5.51 -5.57
C ARG A 48 -1.20 4.20 -5.77
N ALA A 49 -1.88 3.16 -6.24
CA ALA A 49 -1.28 1.87 -6.47
C ALA A 49 -0.14 1.96 -7.49
N VAL A 50 -0.40 2.59 -8.64
CA VAL A 50 0.58 2.73 -9.72
C VAL A 50 1.78 3.57 -9.30
N VAL A 51 1.55 4.75 -8.69
CA VAL A 51 2.64 5.64 -8.25
C VAL A 51 3.51 4.93 -7.21
N PHE A 52 2.90 4.34 -6.18
CA PHE A 52 3.65 3.63 -5.14
C PHE A 52 4.47 2.49 -5.73
N ALA A 53 3.85 1.58 -6.49
CA ALA A 53 4.51 0.40 -7.05
C ALA A 53 5.59 0.75 -8.10
N SER A 54 5.49 1.90 -8.75
CA SER A 54 6.51 2.39 -9.70
C SER A 54 7.74 3.00 -9.00
N LEU A 55 7.58 3.48 -7.76
CA LEU A 55 8.65 4.13 -7.02
C LEU A 55 9.46 3.16 -6.17
N VAL A 56 8.83 2.09 -5.67
CA VAL A 56 9.52 1.11 -4.82
C VAL A 56 10.07 -0.07 -5.64
N PRO A 57 11.25 -0.61 -5.25
CA PRO A 57 11.78 -1.83 -5.87
C PRO A 57 11.02 -3.07 -5.38
N ASP A 58 11.10 -4.14 -6.16
CA ASP A 58 10.67 -5.45 -5.70
C ASP A 58 11.63 -5.98 -4.62
N PRO A 59 11.14 -6.28 -3.40
CA PRO A 59 12.01 -6.73 -2.31
C PRO A 59 12.68 -8.09 -2.56
N LEU A 60 12.13 -8.89 -3.49
CA LEU A 60 12.68 -10.21 -3.84
C LEU A 60 13.67 -10.13 -5.00
N ASP A 61 13.88 -8.96 -5.58
CA ASP A 61 14.92 -8.77 -6.61
C ASP A 61 16.32 -8.86 -5.98
N GLU A 62 17.24 -9.54 -6.65
CA GLU A 62 18.62 -9.73 -6.16
C GLU A 62 19.34 -8.39 -5.95
N ASN A 63 19.05 -7.41 -6.80
CA ASN A 63 19.65 -6.07 -6.74
C ASN A 63 18.92 -5.12 -5.78
N CYS A 64 17.88 -5.59 -5.08
CA CYS A 64 17.13 -4.76 -4.15
C CYS A 64 18.01 -4.39 -2.93
N PRO A 65 18.11 -3.09 -2.57
CA PRO A 65 18.90 -2.67 -1.43
C PRO A 65 18.46 -3.33 -0.12
N LYS A 66 19.42 -3.80 0.67
CA LYS A 66 19.15 -4.42 1.98
C LYS A 66 18.36 -3.47 2.89
N ALA A 67 18.73 -2.19 2.94
CA ALA A 67 18.05 -1.20 3.76
C ALA A 67 16.56 -1.07 3.40
N PHE A 68 16.20 -1.21 2.12
CA PHE A 68 14.79 -1.22 1.73
C PHE A 68 14.05 -2.47 2.20
N ARG A 69 14.67 -3.66 2.08
CA ARG A 69 14.08 -4.91 2.60
C ARG A 69 13.83 -4.84 4.10
N ASP A 70 14.82 -4.33 4.85
CA ASP A 70 14.74 -4.17 6.31
C ASP A 70 13.62 -3.16 6.68
N ALA A 71 13.49 -2.07 5.92
CA ALA A 71 12.43 -1.09 6.14
C ALA A 71 11.03 -1.67 5.86
N VAL A 72 10.88 -2.46 4.78
CA VAL A 72 9.62 -3.16 4.50
C VAL A 72 9.26 -4.08 5.66
N GLN A 73 10.21 -4.88 6.13
CA GLN A 73 9.98 -5.79 7.26
C GLN A 73 9.58 -5.05 8.53
N GLN A 74 10.24 -3.93 8.83
CA GLN A 74 9.97 -3.14 10.03
C GLN A 74 8.61 -2.44 9.97
N LEU A 75 8.29 -1.81 8.84
CA LEU A 75 7.09 -0.98 8.71
C LEU A 75 5.83 -1.79 8.47
N THR A 76 5.88 -2.79 7.57
CA THR A 76 4.69 -3.58 7.25
C THR A 76 4.40 -4.65 8.30
N GLY A 77 5.42 -5.20 8.96
CA GLY A 77 5.21 -6.15 10.05
C GLY A 77 4.41 -5.56 11.21
N SER A 78 4.68 -4.32 11.60
CA SER A 78 4.00 -3.65 12.71
C SER A 78 2.57 -3.20 12.34
N ALA A 79 2.34 -2.73 11.12
CA ALA A 79 1.01 -2.25 10.69
C ALA A 79 -0.03 -3.38 10.63
N PHE A 80 0.37 -4.57 10.20
CA PHE A 80 -0.53 -5.72 10.15
C PHE A 80 -0.77 -6.39 11.51
N ALA A 81 0.16 -6.28 12.43
CA ALA A 81 -0.01 -6.76 13.80
C ALA A 81 -1.05 -5.94 14.61
N LEU A 82 -1.25 -4.68 14.23
CA LEU A 82 -2.16 -3.78 14.94
C LEU A 82 -3.65 -4.06 14.65
N GLU A 83 -3.99 -4.63 13.47
CA GLU A 83 -5.40 -4.83 13.11
C GLU A 83 -6.04 -6.08 13.71
N SER A 84 -5.28 -7.11 14.08
CA SER A 84 -5.90 -8.41 14.35
C SER A 84 -5.41 -9.19 15.55
N GLY A 85 -4.27 -8.87 16.11
CA GLY A 85 -3.61 -9.76 17.08
C GLY A 85 -3.32 -11.17 16.54
N GLN A 86 -3.56 -11.40 15.25
CA GLN A 86 -3.32 -12.65 14.54
C GLN A 86 -1.94 -12.63 13.86
N SER A 87 -1.33 -13.80 13.75
CA SER A 87 -0.09 -13.91 12.98
C SER A 87 -0.34 -13.66 11.49
N MET A 88 0.64 -13.17 10.76
CA MET A 88 0.54 -12.96 9.31
C MET A 88 0.12 -14.25 8.58
N LEU A 89 0.51 -15.42 9.10
CA LEU A 89 0.14 -16.73 8.53
C LEU A 89 -1.37 -16.98 8.59
N ASP A 90 -2.03 -16.60 9.69
CA ASP A 90 -3.48 -16.78 9.84
C ASP A 90 -4.28 -15.84 8.95
N TRP A 91 -3.65 -14.79 8.48
CA TRP A 91 -4.23 -13.82 7.57
C TRP A 91 -4.28 -14.33 6.13
N TYR A 92 -3.37 -15.22 5.74
CA TYR A 92 -3.27 -15.74 4.38
C TYR A 92 -4.27 -16.86 4.11
N LYS A 93 -4.55 -17.71 5.09
CA LYS A 93 -5.46 -18.87 4.94
C LYS A 93 -6.80 -18.52 4.28
N PRO A 94 -7.46 -17.41 4.59
CA PRO A 94 -8.70 -17.03 3.93
C PRO A 94 -8.58 -16.71 2.44
N TYR A 95 -7.38 -16.39 1.96
CA TYR A 95 -7.16 -16.07 0.54
C TYR A 95 -6.98 -17.29 -0.34
N ASP A 96 -6.56 -18.44 0.23
CA ASP A 96 -6.35 -19.69 -0.53
C ASP A 96 -7.62 -20.17 -1.22
N ASP A 97 -8.79 -19.90 -0.62
CA ASP A 97 -10.09 -20.36 -1.11
C ASP A 97 -10.78 -19.37 -2.07
N ILE A 98 -10.20 -18.19 -2.31
CA ILE A 98 -10.82 -17.18 -3.17
C ILE A 98 -10.13 -17.18 -4.53
N PRO A 99 -10.81 -17.61 -5.61
CA PRO A 99 -10.23 -17.72 -6.94
C PRO A 99 -9.86 -16.37 -7.56
N TYR A 100 -9.82 -15.30 -6.77
CA TYR A 100 -9.71 -13.92 -7.24
C TYR A 100 -8.40 -13.22 -6.95
N THR A 101 -7.53 -13.75 -6.13
CA THR A 101 -6.26 -13.10 -5.74
C THR A 101 -5.11 -13.59 -6.60
N ALA A 102 -5.11 -13.26 -7.87
CA ALA A 102 -4.05 -13.68 -8.80
C ALA A 102 -2.65 -13.15 -8.46
N ALA A 103 -2.54 -12.14 -7.62
CA ALA A 103 -1.24 -11.58 -7.21
C ALA A 103 -0.62 -12.29 -5.99
N VAL A 104 -1.38 -13.11 -5.27
CA VAL A 104 -0.97 -13.76 -4.03
C VAL A 104 -1.11 -15.28 -4.16
N ASP A 105 -0.73 -15.82 -5.30
CA ASP A 105 -0.92 -17.24 -5.65
C ASP A 105 -0.15 -18.23 -4.78
N LYS A 106 0.83 -17.77 -4.04
CA LYS A 106 1.55 -18.58 -3.06
C LYS A 106 1.78 -17.72 -1.84
N MET A 107 1.00 -17.98 -0.86
CA MET A 107 0.85 -17.28 0.40
C MET A 107 2.06 -17.42 1.32
N ASP A 108 3.26 -17.39 0.77
CA ASP A 108 4.47 -17.25 1.56
C ASP A 108 4.48 -15.87 2.19
N ASP A 109 4.74 -15.79 3.48
CA ASP A 109 5.04 -14.53 4.17
C ASP A 109 6.37 -13.98 3.66
N ASN A 110 6.34 -13.37 2.49
CA ASN A 110 7.49 -12.70 1.92
C ASN A 110 7.24 -11.19 1.80
N LEU A 111 8.33 -10.43 1.68
CA LEU A 111 8.27 -8.97 1.68
C LEU A 111 7.50 -8.39 0.49
N ARG A 112 7.47 -9.07 -0.65
CA ARG A 112 6.67 -8.67 -1.81
C ARG A 112 5.18 -8.74 -1.48
N ASN A 113 4.72 -9.87 -0.91
CA ASN A 113 3.33 -10.05 -0.54
C ASN A 113 2.90 -9.04 0.53
N ARG A 114 3.78 -8.68 1.48
CA ARG A 114 3.52 -7.62 2.45
C ARG A 114 3.28 -6.27 1.76
N LEU A 115 4.08 -5.91 0.77
CA LEU A 115 3.87 -4.68 0.00
C LEU A 115 2.57 -4.71 -0.82
N LEU A 116 2.25 -5.84 -1.46
CA LEU A 116 1.00 -5.99 -2.20
C LEU A 116 -0.22 -5.84 -1.29
N MET A 117 -0.18 -6.44 -0.10
CA MET A 117 -1.24 -6.31 0.90
C MET A 117 -1.33 -4.89 1.47
N PHE A 118 -0.20 -4.21 1.63
CA PHE A 118 -0.19 -2.79 2.00
C PHE A 118 -0.84 -1.92 0.93
N ILE A 119 -0.59 -2.19 -0.36
CA ILE A 119 -1.28 -1.48 -1.45
C ILE A 119 -2.79 -1.71 -1.35
N GLY A 120 -3.23 -2.97 -1.29
CA GLY A 120 -4.64 -3.31 -1.20
C GLY A 120 -4.85 -4.74 -0.75
N LYS A 121 -5.77 -4.91 0.20
CA LYS A 121 -6.16 -6.19 0.75
C LYS A 121 -7.65 -6.20 1.04
N PHE A 122 -8.32 -7.28 0.70
CA PHE A 122 -9.70 -7.50 1.11
C PHE A 122 -9.81 -7.68 2.63
N SER A 123 -10.88 -7.16 3.21
CA SER A 123 -11.13 -7.30 4.64
C SER A 123 -11.53 -8.75 4.98
N PRO A 124 -11.22 -9.23 6.19
CA PRO A 124 -11.68 -10.56 6.63
C PRO A 124 -13.20 -10.72 6.52
N LYS A 125 -13.95 -9.66 6.81
CA LYS A 125 -15.42 -9.63 6.69
C LYS A 125 -15.89 -9.84 5.26
N PHE A 126 -15.21 -9.23 4.28
CA PHE A 126 -15.51 -9.43 2.86
C PHE A 126 -15.29 -10.89 2.48
N ILE A 127 -14.15 -11.45 2.86
CA ILE A 127 -13.77 -12.83 2.55
C ILE A 127 -14.77 -13.84 3.14
N GLU A 128 -15.18 -13.62 4.39
CA GLU A 128 -16.17 -14.46 5.05
C GLU A 128 -17.54 -14.38 4.35
N ASN A 129 -17.98 -13.18 4.02
CA ASN A 129 -19.26 -12.95 3.33
C ASN A 129 -19.27 -13.60 1.93
N GLU A 130 -18.17 -13.49 1.17
CA GLU A 130 -18.03 -14.14 -0.12
C GLU A 130 -18.17 -15.66 -0.01
N LYS A 131 -17.53 -16.27 0.99
CA LYS A 131 -17.69 -17.72 1.28
C LYS A 131 -19.13 -18.11 1.61
N LEU A 132 -19.86 -17.22 2.24
CA LEU A 132 -21.28 -17.44 2.63
C LEU A 132 -22.28 -16.97 1.56
N GLY A 133 -21.83 -16.49 0.41
CA GLY A 133 -22.68 -15.92 -0.63
C GLY A 133 -23.43 -14.65 -0.20
N ARG A 134 -22.88 -13.90 0.76
CA ARG A 134 -23.48 -12.68 1.30
C ARG A 134 -22.84 -11.43 0.68
N ALA A 135 -23.63 -10.42 0.41
CA ALA A 135 -23.12 -9.13 -0.06
C ALA A 135 -22.40 -8.37 1.05
N THR A 136 -21.26 -7.74 0.70
CA THR A 136 -20.53 -6.82 1.57
C THR A 136 -20.62 -5.40 1.01
N PRO A 137 -20.98 -4.40 1.84
CA PRO A 137 -20.97 -3.01 1.41
C PRO A 137 -19.60 -2.61 0.85
N ALA A 138 -19.57 -1.83 -0.23
CA ALA A 138 -18.33 -1.47 -0.91
C ALA A 138 -17.28 -0.81 0.00
N LYS A 139 -17.71 -0.02 0.98
CA LYS A 139 -16.82 0.60 1.99
C LYS A 139 -16.10 -0.40 2.91
N ASP A 140 -16.66 -1.59 3.08
CA ASP A 140 -16.17 -2.63 4.00
C ASP A 140 -15.42 -3.75 3.24
N GLN A 141 -15.27 -3.63 1.92
CA GLN A 141 -14.60 -4.66 1.13
C GLN A 141 -13.09 -4.70 1.35
N LEU A 142 -12.44 -3.53 1.50
CA LEU A 142 -11.02 -3.46 1.75
C LEU A 142 -10.71 -3.25 3.24
N SER A 143 -9.56 -3.81 3.65
CA SER A 143 -8.97 -3.58 4.97
C SER A 143 -8.64 -2.10 5.18
N ASP A 144 -8.78 -1.62 6.43
CA ASP A 144 -8.46 -0.24 6.82
C ASP A 144 -6.97 0.09 6.69
N ALA A 145 -6.08 -0.92 6.66
CA ALA A 145 -4.65 -0.73 6.43
C ALA A 145 -4.27 -0.56 4.95
N SER A 146 -5.21 -0.64 4.01
CA SER A 146 -4.91 -0.56 2.58
C SER A 146 -4.63 0.87 2.14
N LEU A 147 -3.47 1.09 1.48
CA LEU A 147 -3.07 2.38 0.91
C LEU A 147 -4.11 2.95 -0.06
N ILE A 148 -4.73 2.07 -0.86
CA ILE A 148 -5.68 2.47 -1.90
C ILE A 148 -7.07 2.79 -1.36
N LYS A 149 -7.40 2.39 -0.11
CA LYS A 149 -8.72 2.64 0.45
C LYS A 149 -9.04 4.13 0.45
N TRP A 150 -10.19 4.51 -0.09
CA TRP A 150 -10.61 5.91 -0.21
C TRP A 150 -10.56 6.66 1.13
N ASP A 151 -10.99 6.00 2.21
CA ASP A 151 -11.06 6.60 3.53
C ASP A 151 -9.66 6.98 4.08
N ASN A 152 -8.60 6.35 3.56
CA ASN A 152 -7.21 6.61 3.93
C ASN A 152 -6.59 7.79 3.17
N LYS A 153 -7.38 8.60 2.47
CA LYS A 153 -6.86 9.73 1.69
C LYS A 153 -6.07 10.75 2.51
N ASN A 154 -6.41 10.91 3.79
CA ASN A 154 -5.76 11.82 4.75
C ASN A 154 -5.25 11.06 6.00
N ASN A 155 -5.13 9.74 5.93
CA ASN A 155 -4.62 8.95 7.04
C ASN A 155 -3.09 9.00 7.06
N GLU A 156 -2.52 9.83 7.92
CA GLU A 156 -1.07 10.03 8.03
C GLU A 156 -0.32 8.77 8.45
N GLN A 157 -0.94 7.83 9.14
CA GLN A 157 -0.31 6.54 9.45
C GLN A 157 -0.03 5.76 8.16
N ILE A 158 -1.03 5.64 7.30
CA ILE A 158 -0.93 4.88 6.05
C ILE A 158 -0.13 5.65 4.99
N ILE A 159 -0.45 6.93 4.78
CA ILE A 159 0.26 7.78 3.80
C ILE A 159 1.71 8.00 4.23
N GLY A 160 1.94 8.24 5.53
CA GLY A 160 3.28 8.39 6.08
C GLY A 160 4.12 7.12 5.95
N MET A 161 3.52 5.93 6.07
CA MET A 161 4.21 4.67 5.80
C MET A 161 4.63 4.57 4.32
N ALA A 162 3.73 4.90 3.38
CA ALA A 162 4.06 4.90 1.97
C ALA A 162 5.21 5.88 1.65
N ARG A 163 5.16 7.09 2.21
CA ARG A 163 6.22 8.10 2.05
C ARG A 163 7.57 7.60 2.59
N ARG A 164 7.60 6.97 3.77
CA ARG A 164 8.83 6.38 4.35
C ARG A 164 9.41 5.29 3.48
N LEU A 165 8.58 4.39 2.96
CA LEU A 165 9.02 3.32 2.07
C LEU A 165 9.62 3.89 0.77
N ILE A 166 8.98 4.88 0.15
CA ILE A 166 9.49 5.56 -1.05
C ILE A 166 10.82 6.27 -0.74
N TRP A 167 10.91 6.96 0.40
CA TRP A 167 12.12 7.64 0.83
C TRP A 167 13.30 6.67 0.98
N VAL A 168 13.09 5.55 1.68
CA VAL A 168 14.12 4.53 1.85
C VAL A 168 14.48 3.90 0.52
N ALA A 169 13.50 3.59 -0.34
CA ALA A 169 13.75 3.03 -1.67
C ALA A 169 14.67 3.93 -2.50
N HIS A 170 14.45 5.25 -2.47
CA HIS A 170 15.24 6.20 -3.22
C HIS A 170 16.64 6.41 -2.62
N ASN A 171 16.72 6.62 -1.31
CA ASN A 171 17.97 7.02 -0.66
C ASN A 171 18.91 5.84 -0.41
N SER A 172 18.40 4.61 -0.28
CA SER A 172 19.24 3.40 -0.19
C SER A 172 20.04 3.10 -1.48
N VAL A 173 19.58 3.61 -2.63
CA VAL A 173 20.33 3.51 -3.88
C VAL A 173 21.39 4.61 -3.97
N LYS A 174 21.09 5.82 -3.46
CA LYS A 174 22.04 6.94 -3.44
C LYS A 174 23.17 6.73 -2.45
N ASP A 175 22.85 6.21 -1.29
CA ASP A 175 23.83 5.94 -0.22
C ASP A 175 23.64 4.51 0.31
N PRO A 176 24.30 3.53 -0.32
CA PRO A 176 24.20 2.12 0.08
C PRO A 176 24.82 1.80 1.44
N SER A 177 25.55 2.74 2.05
CA SER A 177 26.17 2.56 3.37
C SER A 177 25.16 2.72 4.51
N LYS A 178 24.07 3.47 4.27
CA LYS A 178 23.04 3.75 5.29
C LYS A 178 22.10 2.58 5.48
N GLY A 179 21.82 2.25 6.76
CA GLY A 179 20.82 1.27 7.15
C GLY A 179 19.38 1.83 7.15
N ALA A 180 18.39 0.92 7.22
CA ALA A 180 16.97 1.30 7.26
C ALA A 180 16.65 2.28 8.40
N GLY A 181 17.13 2.02 9.60
CA GLY A 181 16.89 2.87 10.78
C GLY A 181 17.40 4.29 10.62
N GLU A 182 18.59 4.45 10.03
CA GLU A 182 19.19 5.77 9.76
C GLU A 182 18.38 6.53 8.72
N LEU A 183 18.01 5.88 7.60
CA LEU A 183 17.20 6.48 6.54
C LEU A 183 15.80 6.87 7.03
N LEU A 184 15.20 6.11 7.92
CA LEU A 184 13.91 6.44 8.53
C LEU A 184 14.03 7.62 9.50
N THR A 185 15.14 7.73 10.21
CA THR A 185 15.43 8.89 11.08
C THR A 185 15.63 10.15 10.24
N ASP A 186 16.39 10.05 9.14
CA ASP A 186 16.58 11.14 8.19
C ASP A 186 15.25 11.62 7.60
N PHE A 187 14.36 10.68 7.24
CA PHE A 187 13.01 11.02 6.78
C PHE A 187 12.25 11.85 7.81
N ASN A 188 12.21 11.40 9.05
CA ASN A 188 11.48 12.11 10.12
C ASN A 188 12.02 13.53 10.31
N THR A 189 13.34 13.72 10.27
CA THR A 189 13.98 15.03 10.38
C THR A 189 13.59 15.95 9.22
N HIS A 190 13.64 15.46 7.98
CA HIS A 190 13.26 16.23 6.80
C HIS A 190 11.77 16.56 6.76
N TYR A 191 10.92 15.58 7.11
CA TYR A 191 9.47 15.77 7.11
C TYR A 191 9.02 16.79 8.15
N MET A 192 9.60 16.77 9.35
CA MET A 192 9.33 17.75 10.40
C MET A 192 9.77 19.16 9.98
N ALA A 193 10.92 19.28 9.31
CA ALA A 193 11.39 20.57 8.82
C ALA A 193 10.45 21.19 7.76
N ILE A 194 9.92 20.38 6.84
CA ILE A 194 8.98 20.83 5.82
C ILE A 194 7.64 21.24 6.46
N SER A 195 7.10 20.43 7.37
CA SER A 195 5.82 20.72 8.03
C SER A 195 5.87 22.00 8.89
N VAL A 196 7.02 22.29 9.49
CA VAL A 196 7.23 23.53 10.23
C VAL A 196 7.31 24.74 9.27
N ALA A 197 7.99 24.60 8.12
CA ALA A 197 8.08 25.69 7.15
C ALA A 197 6.69 26.06 6.57
N GLU A 198 5.85 25.08 6.24
CA GLU A 198 4.48 25.31 5.73
C GLU A 198 3.57 26.01 6.75
N THR A 199 3.80 25.83 8.06
CA THR A 199 3.04 26.50 9.11
C THR A 199 3.43 27.97 9.30
N PHE A 200 4.60 28.41 8.83
CA PHE A 200 5.03 29.80 8.90
C PHE A 200 4.65 30.64 7.66
N GLU A 201 4.23 29.98 6.56
CA GLU A 201 3.80 30.67 5.32
C GLU A 201 2.27 30.82 5.22
N SER A 202 1.50 30.29 6.16
CA SER A 202 0.03 30.38 6.25
C SER A 202 -0.41 31.38 7.32
#